data_52aba5be8aab7947a7e2d7f1a3e4fd50
#
_entry.id   52aba5be8aab7947a7e2d7f1a3e4fd50
#
_cell.length_a   1.000
_cell.length_b   1.000
_cell.length_c   1.000
_cell.angle_alpha   90.00
_cell.angle_beta   90.00
_cell.angle_gamma   90.00
#
_symmetry.space_group_name_H-M   'P 1'
#
loop_
_entity.id
_entity.type
_entity.pdbx_description
1 polymer ?
#
loop_
_entity_poly.entity_id
_entity_poly.type
_entity_poly.pdbx_seq_one_letter_code
_entity_poly.pdbx_strand_id
1 'polypeptide(L)'
;MPEKTFGNDYDHRATIQFFSRWWKLLVWVAAIALVASLVVSLLITPRYKATATLFPTNSNRLSKAVMDYHYSLDFMDYGIERDCEYCIQILSSESMERDVCKRFNLLEHYGISPNDPHKMFKLHEQYRGNVNVRRTEFLGVEVSVLDVDPQWAADMANFIAANYDTVCHRIHHARALNAADLMQGVCDRVGQEIKDLQDSLRRNPQYQQGLSKLIDEKCHELADLETRAAQTQVDANENVSYKFLLDEAVAPDKKAYPKRAIIVLLGSFGAVVMCILALLIVGRVKKEETI
;
A
#
# COMPACT_ATOMS: atom_id res chain seq x y z
N MET A 1 -39.86 41.03 -37.95
CA MET A 1 -38.61 40.85 -37.15
C MET A 1 -37.83 39.76 -37.83
N PRO A 2 -36.66 40.03 -38.42
CA PRO A 2 -35.87 38.99 -39.04
C PRO A 2 -35.03 38.30 -37.95
N GLU A 3 -35.14 37.00 -37.91
CA GLU A 3 -34.37 36.03 -37.11
C GLU A 3 -32.90 36.15 -37.46
N LYS A 4 -32.04 36.54 -36.49
CA LYS A 4 -30.61 36.47 -36.62
C LYS A 4 -30.18 35.00 -36.46
N THR A 5 -30.06 34.31 -37.58
CA THR A 5 -29.31 33.05 -37.68
C THR A 5 -27.87 33.35 -37.33
N PHE A 6 -27.43 32.86 -36.14
CA PHE A 6 -26.03 32.76 -35.80
C PHE A 6 -25.41 31.65 -36.67
N GLY A 7 -25.03 32.03 -37.90
CA GLY A 7 -24.23 31.21 -38.79
C GLY A 7 -22.83 31.10 -38.21
N ASN A 8 -22.49 29.91 -37.69
CA ASN A 8 -21.15 29.51 -37.35
C ASN A 8 -20.38 29.16 -38.64
N ASP A 9 -20.22 30.12 -39.52
CA ASP A 9 -19.27 30.02 -40.63
C ASP A 9 -17.87 30.15 -40.03
N TYR A 10 -17.33 29.04 -39.52
CA TYR A 10 -15.89 28.89 -39.33
C TYR A 10 -15.27 29.03 -40.71
N ASP A 11 -14.62 30.16 -40.94
CA ASP A 11 -13.98 30.48 -42.20
C ASP A 11 -12.75 29.56 -42.39
N HIS A 12 -13.03 28.34 -42.86
CA HIS A 12 -12.03 27.31 -43.14
C HIS A 12 -10.91 27.85 -44.05
N ARG A 13 -11.23 28.81 -44.90
CA ARG A 13 -10.24 29.45 -45.81
C ARG A 13 -9.25 30.31 -45.02
N ALA A 14 -9.74 31.09 -44.03
CA ALA A 14 -8.85 31.91 -43.19
C ALA A 14 -7.93 31.04 -42.34
N THR A 15 -8.43 29.91 -41.82
CA THR A 15 -7.62 28.96 -41.08
C THR A 15 -6.53 28.33 -41.94
N ILE A 16 -6.85 27.88 -43.14
CA ILE A 16 -5.88 27.27 -44.07
C ILE A 16 -4.83 28.31 -44.49
N GLN A 17 -5.23 29.57 -44.77
CA GLN A 17 -4.29 30.65 -45.12
C GLN A 17 -3.36 30.98 -43.94
N PHE A 18 -3.85 30.95 -42.69
CA PHE A 18 -3.03 31.13 -41.51
C PHE A 18 -1.96 30.05 -41.41
N PHE A 19 -2.33 28.76 -41.50
CA PHE A 19 -1.37 27.66 -41.49
C PHE A 19 -0.39 27.71 -42.66
N SER A 20 -0.83 28.02 -43.85
CA SER A 20 0.02 28.15 -45.04
C SER A 20 1.06 29.28 -44.91
N ARG A 21 0.70 30.37 -44.22
CA ARG A 21 1.61 31.50 -44.00
C ARG A 21 2.69 31.21 -42.95
N TRP A 22 2.32 30.48 -41.87
CA TRP A 22 3.17 30.31 -40.69
C TRP A 22 3.77 28.91 -40.59
N TRP A 23 3.55 28.01 -41.55
CA TRP A 23 3.98 26.63 -41.47
C TRP A 23 5.47 26.44 -41.27
N LYS A 24 6.33 27.27 -41.92
CA LYS A 24 7.78 27.24 -41.78
C LYS A 24 8.19 27.55 -40.33
N LEU A 25 7.57 28.55 -39.73
CA LEU A 25 7.84 28.91 -38.33
C LEU A 25 7.39 27.78 -37.36
N LEU A 26 6.22 27.22 -37.59
CA LEU A 26 5.72 26.09 -36.77
C LEU A 26 6.65 24.87 -36.87
N VAL A 27 7.15 24.54 -38.06
CA VAL A 27 8.12 23.46 -38.26
C VAL A 27 9.42 23.73 -37.53
N TRP A 28 9.94 24.93 -37.59
CA TRP A 28 11.16 25.31 -36.87
C TRP A 28 10.99 25.25 -35.36
N VAL A 29 9.87 25.75 -34.84
CA VAL A 29 9.55 25.66 -33.40
C VAL A 29 9.40 24.21 -32.97
N ALA A 30 8.72 23.39 -33.76
CA ALA A 30 8.59 21.96 -33.47
C ALA A 30 9.95 21.24 -33.45
N ALA A 31 10.84 21.55 -34.40
CA ALA A 31 12.17 20.97 -34.48
C ALA A 31 13.05 21.38 -33.26
N ILE A 32 13.05 22.65 -32.89
CA ILE A 32 13.79 23.15 -31.73
C ILE A 32 13.24 22.54 -30.44
N ALA A 33 11.90 22.49 -30.28
CA ALA A 33 11.27 21.91 -29.13
C ALA A 33 11.53 20.39 -28.98
N LEU A 34 11.56 19.68 -30.10
CA LEU A 34 11.91 18.26 -30.15
C LEU A 34 13.35 18.03 -29.66
N VAL A 35 14.32 18.81 -30.14
CA VAL A 35 15.70 18.71 -29.69
C VAL A 35 15.83 19.08 -28.22
N ALA A 36 15.21 20.17 -27.78
CA ALA A 36 15.23 20.59 -26.38
C ALA A 36 14.61 19.54 -25.45
N SER A 37 13.44 19.00 -25.78
CA SER A 37 12.79 17.96 -24.99
C SER A 37 13.57 16.64 -24.97
N LEU A 38 14.29 16.33 -26.08
CA LEU A 38 15.21 15.18 -26.12
C LEU A 38 16.37 15.37 -25.15
N VAL A 39 17.01 16.55 -25.15
CA VAL A 39 18.10 16.87 -24.23
C VAL A 39 17.62 16.78 -22.78
N VAL A 40 16.50 17.40 -22.43
CA VAL A 40 15.93 17.32 -21.09
C VAL A 40 15.65 15.87 -20.70
N SER A 41 15.07 15.07 -21.60
CA SER A 41 14.79 13.65 -21.34
C SER A 41 16.05 12.80 -21.13
N LEU A 42 17.19 13.18 -21.70
CA LEU A 42 18.47 12.50 -21.51
C LEU A 42 19.14 12.88 -20.18
N LEU A 43 18.90 14.08 -19.67
CA LEU A 43 19.43 14.55 -18.38
C LEU A 43 18.71 13.90 -17.17
N ILE A 44 17.48 13.40 -17.34
CA ILE A 44 16.76 12.71 -16.26
C ILE A 44 17.40 11.35 -16.00
N THR A 45 17.77 11.10 -14.74
CA THR A 45 18.35 9.82 -14.31
C THR A 45 17.37 8.67 -14.55
N PRO A 46 17.82 7.56 -15.16
CA PRO A 46 16.97 6.39 -15.36
C PRO A 46 16.64 5.75 -14.02
N ARG A 47 15.41 5.24 -13.88
CA ARG A 47 14.97 4.47 -12.72
C ARG A 47 14.42 3.13 -13.16
N TYR A 48 14.67 2.12 -12.35
CA TYR A 48 14.26 0.74 -12.57
C TYR A 48 13.14 0.39 -11.61
N LYS A 49 12.17 -0.39 -12.08
CA LYS A 49 11.02 -0.82 -11.28
C LYS A 49 11.12 -2.32 -11.04
N ALA A 50 11.32 -2.73 -9.81
CA ALA A 50 11.19 -4.10 -9.38
C ALA A 50 9.87 -4.31 -8.64
N THR A 51 9.31 -5.52 -8.74
CA THR A 51 7.98 -5.82 -8.19
C THR A 51 7.98 -7.20 -7.57
N ALA A 52 7.53 -7.29 -6.32
CA ALA A 52 7.22 -8.54 -5.64
C ALA A 52 5.71 -8.67 -5.47
N THR A 53 5.17 -9.87 -5.58
CA THR A 53 3.73 -10.14 -5.44
C THR A 53 3.51 -11.18 -4.35
N LEU A 54 2.58 -10.88 -3.43
CA LEU A 54 2.21 -11.78 -2.35
C LEU A 54 0.70 -11.86 -2.17
N PHE A 55 0.23 -12.97 -1.62
CA PHE A 55 -1.12 -13.15 -1.14
C PHE A 55 -1.13 -13.13 0.39
N PRO A 56 -1.89 -12.24 1.04
CA PRO A 56 -2.06 -12.28 2.47
C PRO A 56 -2.89 -13.51 2.85
N THR A 57 -2.47 -14.21 3.91
CA THR A 57 -3.21 -15.33 4.51
C THR A 57 -3.85 -14.87 5.82
N ASN A 58 -5.00 -15.42 6.14
CA ASN A 58 -5.67 -15.12 7.40
C ASN A 58 -5.24 -16.15 8.46
N SER A 59 -4.19 -15.84 9.22
CA SER A 59 -3.67 -16.72 10.26
C SER A 59 -4.61 -16.94 11.45
N ASN A 60 -5.54 -16.00 11.72
CA ASN A 60 -6.53 -16.16 12.80
C ASN A 60 -7.46 -17.35 12.61
N ARG A 61 -7.43 -18.01 11.45
CA ARG A 61 -8.21 -19.19 11.16
C ARG A 61 -7.51 -20.49 11.53
N LEU A 62 -6.17 -20.47 11.68
CA LEU A 62 -5.41 -21.71 11.91
C LEU A 62 -5.66 -22.28 13.31
N SER A 63 -5.60 -21.45 14.36
CA SER A 63 -5.93 -21.88 15.73
C SER A 63 -7.39 -22.34 15.87
N LYS A 64 -8.33 -21.63 15.21
CA LYS A 64 -9.73 -22.05 15.14
C LYS A 64 -9.90 -23.39 14.42
N ALA A 65 -9.14 -23.62 13.37
CA ALA A 65 -9.21 -24.84 12.59
C ALA A 65 -8.72 -26.07 13.32
N VAL A 66 -7.67 -25.90 14.08
CA VAL A 66 -7.07 -27.00 14.85
C VAL A 66 -7.94 -27.38 16.06
N MET A 67 -8.67 -26.41 16.63
CA MET A 67 -9.45 -26.61 17.86
C MET A 67 -10.95 -26.69 17.66
N ASP A 68 -11.50 -26.24 16.53
CA ASP A 68 -12.94 -26.29 16.27
C ASP A 68 -13.26 -27.39 15.25
N TYR A 69 -13.73 -28.54 15.75
CA TYR A 69 -14.09 -29.71 14.93
C TYR A 69 -15.18 -29.43 13.87
N HIS A 70 -15.92 -28.34 13.99
CA HIS A 70 -16.97 -27.93 13.05
C HIS A 70 -16.51 -26.91 12.01
N TYR A 71 -15.27 -26.46 12.09
CA TYR A 71 -14.73 -25.48 11.16
C TYR A 71 -14.05 -26.18 9.98
N SER A 72 -14.75 -26.32 8.86
CA SER A 72 -14.12 -26.78 7.63
C SER A 72 -13.25 -25.64 7.09
N LEU A 73 -11.96 -25.73 7.36
CA LEU A 73 -10.98 -24.83 6.76
C LEU A 73 -10.71 -25.25 5.33
N ASP A 74 -10.96 -24.32 4.45
CA ASP A 74 -10.25 -24.32 3.20
C ASP A 74 -8.86 -23.65 3.44
N PHE A 75 -7.83 -24.46 3.61
CA PHE A 75 -6.44 -24.00 3.74
C PHE A 75 -5.95 -23.24 2.50
N MET A 76 -6.73 -23.29 1.42
CA MET A 76 -6.48 -22.66 0.13
C MET A 76 -7.24 -21.34 -0.03
N ASP A 77 -7.94 -20.85 0.99
CA ASP A 77 -8.68 -19.60 0.92
C ASP A 77 -7.69 -18.42 1.02
N TYR A 78 -7.12 -18.06 -0.11
CA TYR A 78 -6.21 -16.92 -0.24
C TYR A 78 -7.02 -15.63 -0.34
N GLY A 79 -6.58 -14.63 0.44
CA GLY A 79 -6.83 -13.21 0.21
C GLY A 79 -8.28 -12.82 -0.05
N ILE A 80 -9.09 -12.72 0.99
CA ILE A 80 -10.31 -11.91 0.87
C ILE A 80 -9.91 -10.44 0.78
N GLU A 81 -10.74 -9.62 0.15
CA GLU A 81 -10.50 -8.20 -0.07
C GLU A 81 -10.04 -7.46 1.19
N ARG A 82 -10.66 -7.75 2.32
CA ARG A 82 -10.31 -7.18 3.62
C ARG A 82 -8.86 -7.50 4.05
N ASP A 83 -8.38 -8.73 3.80
CA ASP A 83 -7.03 -9.13 4.19
C ASP A 83 -5.98 -8.44 3.31
N CYS A 84 -6.31 -8.21 2.01
CA CYS A 84 -5.48 -7.41 1.11
C CYS A 84 -5.38 -5.96 1.58
N GLU A 85 -6.46 -5.35 2.03
CA GLU A 85 -6.45 -3.98 2.55
C GLU A 85 -5.63 -3.86 3.83
N TYR A 86 -5.75 -4.80 4.76
CA TYR A 86 -4.89 -4.85 5.95
C TYR A 86 -3.42 -5.04 5.58
N CYS A 87 -3.12 -5.92 4.62
CA CYS A 87 -1.78 -6.12 4.12
C CYS A 87 -1.20 -4.82 3.55
N ILE A 88 -1.94 -4.11 2.69
CA ILE A 88 -1.53 -2.82 2.13
C ILE A 88 -1.28 -1.80 3.23
N GLN A 89 -2.15 -1.74 4.24
CA GLN A 89 -2.02 -0.82 5.36
C GLN A 89 -0.76 -1.09 6.18
N ILE A 90 -0.43 -2.36 6.43
CA ILE A 90 0.77 -2.77 7.16
C ILE A 90 2.02 -2.49 6.33
N LEU A 91 2.03 -2.87 5.06
CA LEU A 91 3.16 -2.65 4.14
C LEU A 91 3.44 -1.16 3.89
N SER A 92 2.39 -0.31 3.95
CA SER A 92 2.49 1.14 3.79
C SER A 92 2.69 1.90 5.12
N SER A 93 2.85 1.17 6.24
CA SER A 93 2.98 1.77 7.56
C SER A 93 4.34 2.42 7.79
N GLU A 94 4.38 3.43 8.66
CA GLU A 94 5.64 4.04 9.11
C GLU A 94 6.58 3.05 9.82
N SER A 95 6.05 1.98 10.40
CA SER A 95 6.85 0.92 11.00
C SER A 95 7.63 0.16 9.94
N MET A 96 6.97 -0.19 8.83
CA MET A 96 7.63 -0.81 7.68
C MET A 96 8.67 0.13 7.08
N GLU A 97 8.32 1.39 6.86
CA GLU A 97 9.26 2.41 6.36
C GLU A 97 10.52 2.50 7.23
N ARG A 98 10.37 2.59 8.56
CA ARG A 98 11.51 2.64 9.48
C ARG A 98 12.41 1.41 9.39
N ASP A 99 11.81 0.23 9.26
CA ASP A 99 12.57 -1.03 9.14
C ASP A 99 13.36 -1.06 7.83
N VAL A 100 12.75 -0.64 6.70
CA VAL A 100 13.41 -0.52 5.40
C VAL A 100 14.52 0.55 5.43
N CYS A 101 14.23 1.73 5.97
CA CYS A 101 15.20 2.82 6.09
C CYS A 101 16.44 2.41 6.89
N LYS A 102 16.26 1.64 7.96
CA LYS A 102 17.37 1.12 8.77
C LYS A 102 18.15 0.04 8.02
N ARG A 103 17.45 -0.89 7.37
CA ARG A 103 18.08 -2.02 6.68
C ARG A 103 18.96 -1.59 5.52
N PHE A 104 18.50 -0.60 4.76
CA PHE A 104 19.13 -0.13 3.54
C PHE A 104 19.88 1.20 3.70
N ASN A 105 19.96 1.76 4.90
CA ASN A 105 20.58 3.09 5.15
C ASN A 105 20.14 4.15 4.13
N LEU A 106 18.81 4.30 3.96
CA LEU A 106 18.24 5.13 2.89
C LEU A 106 18.61 6.61 2.96
N LEU A 107 19.02 7.13 4.14
CA LEU A 107 19.53 8.50 4.25
C LEU A 107 20.77 8.72 3.39
N GLU A 108 21.71 7.78 3.46
CA GLU A 108 22.93 7.83 2.67
C GLU A 108 22.66 7.52 1.19
N HIS A 109 21.84 6.49 0.93
CA HIS A 109 21.48 6.06 -0.43
C HIS A 109 20.82 7.19 -1.23
N TYR A 110 19.93 7.97 -0.62
CA TYR A 110 19.26 9.11 -1.26
C TYR A 110 20.06 10.42 -1.16
N GLY A 111 21.27 10.40 -0.59
CA GLY A 111 22.13 11.57 -0.45
C GLY A 111 21.55 12.65 0.47
N ILE A 112 20.74 12.27 1.45
CA ILE A 112 20.15 13.20 2.42
C ILE A 112 21.16 13.44 3.55
N SER A 113 21.55 14.71 3.73
CA SER A 113 22.51 15.08 4.78
C SER A 113 21.99 14.71 6.18
N PRO A 114 22.78 14.02 7.02
CA PRO A 114 22.41 13.70 8.39
C PRO A 114 22.11 14.95 9.27
N ASN A 115 22.70 16.10 8.89
CA ASN A 115 22.56 17.36 9.61
C ASN A 115 21.36 18.20 9.13
N ASP A 116 20.62 17.75 8.11
CA ASP A 116 19.44 18.47 7.62
C ASP A 116 18.32 18.44 8.67
N PRO A 117 17.78 19.59 9.09
CA PRO A 117 16.68 19.65 10.07
C PRO A 117 15.41 18.95 9.59
N HIS A 118 15.21 18.82 8.27
CA HIS A 118 14.05 18.18 7.63
C HIS A 118 14.38 16.81 7.05
N LYS A 119 15.46 16.16 7.48
CA LYS A 119 15.92 14.87 6.92
C LYS A 119 14.85 13.78 6.91
N MET A 120 14.08 13.66 7.99
CA MET A 120 13.04 12.64 8.10
C MET A 120 11.86 12.91 7.16
N PHE A 121 11.48 14.17 6.99
CA PHE A 121 10.46 14.56 6.02
C PHE A 121 10.89 14.25 4.59
N LYS A 122 12.11 14.63 4.21
CA LYS A 122 12.67 14.34 2.88
C LYS A 122 12.79 12.85 2.62
N LEU A 123 13.22 12.09 3.64
CA LEU A 123 13.29 10.63 3.56
C LEU A 123 11.93 10.01 3.32
N HIS A 124 10.94 10.42 4.09
CA HIS A 124 9.56 9.96 3.97
C HIS A 124 8.96 10.28 2.59
N GLU A 125 9.15 11.52 2.11
CA GLU A 125 8.68 11.94 0.78
C GLU A 125 9.32 11.09 -0.34
N GLN A 126 10.64 10.87 -0.28
CA GLN A 126 11.33 10.04 -1.27
C GLN A 126 10.93 8.57 -1.17
N TYR A 127 10.83 8.02 0.03
CA TYR A 127 10.39 6.64 0.22
C TYR A 127 9.00 6.42 -0.37
N ARG A 128 8.02 7.25 -0.02
CA ARG A 128 6.65 7.16 -0.57
C ARG A 128 6.57 7.41 -2.07
N GLY A 129 7.46 8.22 -2.61
CA GLY A 129 7.56 8.43 -4.06
C GLY A 129 8.14 7.24 -4.82
N ASN A 130 8.96 6.43 -4.15
CA ASN A 130 9.66 5.31 -4.75
C ASN A 130 9.02 3.94 -4.46
N VAL A 131 8.32 3.79 -3.34
CA VAL A 131 7.66 2.54 -2.94
C VAL A 131 6.15 2.67 -3.13
N ASN A 132 5.57 1.75 -3.89
CA ASN A 132 4.14 1.71 -4.14
C ASN A 132 3.60 0.32 -3.85
N VAL A 133 2.59 0.25 -2.99
CA VAL A 133 1.90 -0.99 -2.62
C VAL A 133 0.46 -0.91 -3.11
N ARG A 134 0.03 -1.90 -3.88
CA ARG A 134 -1.33 -1.90 -4.45
C ARG A 134 -1.92 -3.31 -4.51
N ARG A 135 -3.23 -3.38 -4.49
CA ARG A 135 -3.98 -4.61 -4.75
C ARG A 135 -3.97 -4.91 -6.25
N THR A 136 -3.82 -6.19 -6.58
CA THR A 136 -4.04 -6.69 -7.94
C THR A 136 -5.52 -7.04 -8.17
N GLU A 137 -5.91 -7.24 -9.43
CA GLU A 137 -7.27 -7.68 -9.78
C GLU A 137 -7.61 -9.08 -9.21
N PHE A 138 -6.59 -9.89 -8.92
CA PHE A 138 -6.72 -11.25 -8.40
C PHE A 138 -6.54 -11.35 -6.88
N LEU A 139 -6.81 -10.28 -6.14
CA LEU A 139 -6.69 -10.24 -4.68
C LEU A 139 -5.27 -10.54 -4.14
N GLY A 140 -4.25 -10.33 -4.95
CA GLY A 140 -2.87 -10.27 -4.50
C GLY A 140 -2.47 -8.85 -4.11
N VAL A 141 -1.36 -8.71 -3.43
CA VAL A 141 -0.73 -7.42 -3.11
C VAL A 141 0.61 -7.32 -3.81
N GLU A 142 0.77 -6.29 -4.62
CA GLU A 142 1.97 -5.98 -5.38
C GLU A 142 2.76 -4.90 -4.66
N VAL A 143 4.02 -5.19 -4.34
CA VAL A 143 4.99 -4.24 -3.80
C VAL A 143 5.95 -3.86 -4.91
N SER A 144 5.90 -2.59 -5.34
CA SER A 144 6.75 -2.07 -6.42
C SER A 144 7.71 -1.04 -5.86
N VAL A 145 8.98 -1.18 -6.19
CA VAL A 145 10.03 -0.23 -5.80
C VAL A 145 10.69 0.35 -7.04
N LEU A 146 10.88 1.67 -7.03
CA LEU A 146 11.59 2.43 -8.06
C LEU A 146 12.93 2.91 -7.50
N ASP A 147 14.03 2.47 -8.10
CA ASP A 147 15.37 2.94 -7.72
C ASP A 147 16.24 3.19 -8.95
N VAL A 148 17.35 3.90 -8.76
CA VAL A 148 18.38 4.11 -9.79
C VAL A 148 19.15 2.82 -10.05
N ASP A 149 19.36 2.02 -9.00
CA ASP A 149 20.00 0.72 -9.07
C ASP A 149 18.93 -0.40 -9.16
N PRO A 150 18.95 -1.23 -10.23
CA PRO A 150 17.98 -2.31 -10.40
C PRO A 150 18.05 -3.38 -9.31
N GLN A 151 19.27 -3.66 -8.77
CA GLN A 151 19.43 -4.64 -7.70
C GLN A 151 18.86 -4.13 -6.38
N TRP A 152 19.12 -2.87 -6.04
CA TRP A 152 18.51 -2.23 -4.86
C TRP A 152 17.00 -2.22 -4.93
N ALA A 153 16.43 -1.93 -6.11
CA ALA A 153 14.97 -1.97 -6.30
C ALA A 153 14.41 -3.36 -5.99
N ALA A 154 15.06 -4.43 -6.46
CA ALA A 154 14.63 -5.80 -6.21
C ALA A 154 14.81 -6.20 -4.75
N ASP A 155 15.96 -5.90 -4.16
CA ASP A 155 16.26 -6.26 -2.77
C ASP A 155 15.32 -5.54 -1.78
N MET A 156 15.01 -4.27 -2.03
CA MET A 156 14.04 -3.53 -1.22
C MET A 156 12.63 -4.10 -1.36
N ALA A 157 12.17 -4.42 -2.58
CA ALA A 157 10.84 -5.00 -2.79
C ALA A 157 10.71 -6.35 -2.08
N ASN A 158 11.72 -7.20 -2.20
CA ASN A 158 11.77 -8.50 -1.54
C ASN A 158 11.83 -8.36 -0.02
N PHE A 159 12.63 -7.42 0.50
CA PHE A 159 12.70 -7.16 1.92
C PHE A 159 11.36 -6.69 2.49
N ILE A 160 10.67 -5.75 1.81
CA ILE A 160 9.36 -5.26 2.22
C ILE A 160 8.36 -6.43 2.27
N ALA A 161 8.33 -7.25 1.22
CA ALA A 161 7.48 -8.44 1.17
C ALA A 161 7.84 -9.44 2.28
N ALA A 162 9.12 -9.71 2.53
CA ALA A 162 9.58 -10.62 3.58
C ALA A 162 9.25 -10.09 4.98
N ASN A 163 9.49 -8.80 5.24
CA ASN A 163 9.31 -8.18 6.55
C ASN A 163 7.83 -8.05 6.97
N TYR A 164 6.89 -8.30 6.06
CA TYR A 164 5.46 -8.31 6.37
C TYR A 164 5.13 -9.22 7.56
N ASP A 165 5.64 -10.46 7.56
CA ASP A 165 5.44 -11.41 8.65
C ASP A 165 5.97 -10.88 9.98
N THR A 166 7.16 -10.25 9.97
CA THR A 166 7.75 -9.65 11.17
C THR A 166 6.89 -8.56 11.78
N VAL A 167 6.31 -7.70 10.94
CA VAL A 167 5.43 -6.62 11.40
C VAL A 167 4.10 -7.18 11.90
N CYS A 168 3.52 -8.15 11.18
CA CYS A 168 2.31 -8.84 11.61
C CYS A 168 2.52 -9.54 12.95
N HIS A 169 3.61 -10.31 13.09
CA HIS A 169 3.97 -10.95 14.35
C HIS A 169 4.05 -9.94 15.49
N ARG A 170 4.72 -8.82 15.30
CA ARG A 170 4.84 -7.77 16.33
C ARG A 170 3.49 -7.26 16.80
N ILE A 171 2.54 -7.09 15.86
CA ILE A 171 1.19 -6.58 16.15
C ILE A 171 0.35 -7.66 16.83
N HIS A 172 0.34 -8.87 16.29
CA HIS A 172 -0.51 -9.97 16.78
C HIS A 172 -0.01 -10.55 18.09
N HIS A 173 1.29 -10.74 18.23
CA HIS A 173 1.90 -11.26 19.46
C HIS A 173 1.59 -10.39 20.68
N ALA A 174 1.73 -9.06 20.56
CA ALA A 174 1.40 -8.17 21.67
C ALA A 174 -0.07 -8.26 22.09
N ARG A 175 -0.99 -8.43 21.12
CA ARG A 175 -2.42 -8.60 21.38
C ARG A 175 -2.73 -9.96 21.97
N ALA A 176 -2.11 -11.02 21.46
CA ALA A 176 -2.32 -12.39 21.92
C ALA A 176 -1.83 -12.58 23.36
N LEU A 177 -0.66 -12.01 23.71
CA LEU A 177 -0.17 -12.01 25.10
C LEU A 177 -1.13 -11.31 26.04
N ASN A 178 -1.60 -10.11 25.69
CA ASN A 178 -2.57 -9.39 26.53
C ASN A 178 -3.90 -10.16 26.67
N ALA A 179 -4.34 -10.83 25.60
CA ALA A 179 -5.54 -11.66 25.66
C ALA A 179 -5.34 -12.92 26.52
N ALA A 180 -4.18 -13.55 26.45
CA ALA A 180 -3.83 -14.72 27.27
C ALA A 180 -3.78 -14.36 28.75
N ASP A 181 -3.15 -13.23 29.12
CA ASP A 181 -3.10 -12.74 30.51
C ASP A 181 -4.49 -12.42 31.05
N LEU A 182 -5.34 -11.77 30.23
CA LEU A 182 -6.72 -11.48 30.61
C LEU A 182 -7.52 -12.77 30.82
N MET A 183 -7.41 -13.74 29.90
CA MET A 183 -8.12 -15.03 30.00
C MET A 183 -7.67 -15.82 31.21
N GLN A 184 -6.36 -15.86 31.48
CA GLN A 184 -5.85 -16.52 32.68
C GLN A 184 -6.42 -15.88 33.95
N GLY A 185 -6.47 -14.55 34.01
CA GLY A 185 -7.09 -13.84 35.18
C GLY A 185 -8.57 -14.13 35.33
N VAL A 186 -9.31 -14.38 34.24
CA VAL A 186 -10.72 -14.79 34.30
C VAL A 186 -10.84 -16.24 34.81
N CYS A 187 -10.03 -17.17 34.29
CA CYS A 187 -10.00 -18.57 34.76
C CYS A 187 -9.69 -18.66 36.27
N ASP A 188 -8.69 -17.90 36.73
CA ASP A 188 -8.31 -17.87 38.15
C ASP A 188 -9.44 -17.35 39.02
N ARG A 189 -10.20 -16.35 38.56
CA ARG A 189 -11.35 -15.80 39.28
C ARG A 189 -12.49 -16.82 39.38
N VAL A 190 -12.87 -17.47 38.26
CA VAL A 190 -13.92 -18.50 38.27
C VAL A 190 -13.48 -19.68 39.09
N GLY A 191 -12.21 -20.08 39.03
CA GLY A 191 -11.66 -21.13 39.90
C GLY A 191 -11.78 -20.78 41.40
N GLN A 192 -11.57 -19.49 41.75
CA GLN A 192 -11.77 -19.04 43.14
C GLN A 192 -13.24 -19.05 43.55
N GLU A 193 -14.15 -18.62 42.67
CA GLU A 193 -15.62 -18.71 42.93
C GLU A 193 -16.07 -20.14 43.18
N ILE A 194 -15.55 -21.10 42.41
CA ILE A 194 -15.84 -22.53 42.63
C ILE A 194 -15.37 -22.98 44.01
N LYS A 195 -14.17 -22.59 44.45
CA LYS A 195 -13.68 -22.94 45.79
C LYS A 195 -14.56 -22.33 46.88
N ASP A 196 -14.95 -21.07 46.73
CA ASP A 196 -15.80 -20.39 47.70
C ASP A 196 -17.20 -21.04 47.80
N LEU A 197 -17.76 -21.50 46.65
CA LEU A 197 -19.01 -22.25 46.61
C LEU A 197 -18.86 -23.63 47.28
N GLN A 198 -17.76 -24.35 47.04
CA GLN A 198 -17.44 -25.63 47.69
C GLN A 198 -17.32 -25.46 49.22
N ASP A 199 -16.67 -24.42 49.68
CA ASP A 199 -16.56 -24.11 51.12
C ASP A 199 -17.91 -23.72 51.73
N SER A 200 -18.75 -23.03 50.96
CA SER A 200 -20.11 -22.72 51.36
C SER A 200 -20.99 -23.96 51.46
N LEU A 201 -20.84 -24.93 50.54
CA LEU A 201 -21.51 -26.21 50.58
C LEU A 201 -21.13 -27.02 51.83
N ARG A 202 -19.82 -27.05 52.18
CA ARG A 202 -19.35 -27.73 53.40
C ARG A 202 -19.93 -27.13 54.67
N ARG A 203 -20.15 -25.82 54.71
CA ARG A 203 -20.72 -25.13 55.90
C ARG A 203 -22.24 -25.24 55.97
N ASN A 204 -22.94 -25.39 54.85
CA ASN A 204 -24.40 -25.36 54.78
C ASN A 204 -24.98 -26.57 53.99
N PRO A 205 -24.96 -27.80 54.55
CA PRO A 205 -25.42 -29.02 53.86
C PRO A 205 -26.87 -28.97 53.40
N GLN A 206 -27.72 -28.15 54.05
CA GLN A 206 -29.14 -28.02 53.72
C GLN A 206 -29.37 -27.42 52.30
N TYR A 207 -28.40 -26.72 51.69
CA TYR A 207 -28.49 -26.14 50.35
C TYR A 207 -27.80 -27.01 49.30
N GLN A 208 -27.51 -28.28 49.60
CA GLN A 208 -26.69 -29.18 48.78
C GLN A 208 -27.12 -29.21 47.30
N GLN A 209 -28.43 -29.38 47.02
CA GLN A 209 -28.90 -29.49 45.63
C GLN A 209 -28.72 -28.22 44.82
N GLY A 210 -28.93 -27.04 45.43
CA GLY A 210 -28.75 -25.78 44.74
C GLY A 210 -27.28 -25.41 44.49
N LEU A 211 -26.43 -25.60 45.53
CA LEU A 211 -25.02 -25.29 45.45
C LEU A 211 -24.25 -26.26 44.55
N SER A 212 -24.58 -27.58 44.55
CA SER A 212 -23.94 -28.54 43.66
C SER A 212 -24.23 -28.22 42.19
N LYS A 213 -25.49 -27.87 41.87
CA LYS A 213 -25.85 -27.48 40.49
C LYS A 213 -25.10 -26.23 40.03
N LEU A 214 -24.95 -25.24 40.91
CA LEU A 214 -24.20 -24.02 40.60
C LEU A 214 -22.70 -24.29 40.43
N ILE A 215 -22.12 -25.20 41.24
CA ILE A 215 -20.73 -25.64 41.09
C ILE A 215 -20.54 -26.35 39.76
N ASP A 216 -21.45 -27.27 39.37
CA ASP A 216 -21.35 -27.95 38.07
C ASP A 216 -21.42 -26.96 36.91
N GLU A 217 -22.32 -25.98 36.96
CA GLU A 217 -22.43 -24.92 35.94
C GLU A 217 -21.11 -24.10 35.85
N LYS A 218 -20.55 -23.71 36.98
CA LYS A 218 -19.28 -22.99 37.04
C LYS A 218 -18.07 -23.82 36.58
N CYS A 219 -18.08 -25.13 36.83
CA CYS A 219 -17.06 -26.03 36.31
C CYS A 219 -17.12 -26.14 34.77
N HIS A 220 -18.32 -26.17 34.18
CA HIS A 220 -18.49 -26.14 32.74
C HIS A 220 -17.98 -24.80 32.15
N GLU A 221 -18.34 -23.67 32.78
CA GLU A 221 -17.85 -22.35 32.39
C GLU A 221 -16.31 -22.28 32.43
N LEU A 222 -15.70 -22.81 33.50
CA LEU A 222 -14.23 -22.86 33.61
C LEU A 222 -13.59 -23.70 32.51
N ALA A 223 -14.12 -24.87 32.19
CA ALA A 223 -13.60 -25.73 31.13
C ALA A 223 -13.64 -25.03 29.73
N ASP A 224 -14.73 -24.29 29.44
CA ASP A 224 -14.85 -23.51 28.23
C ASP A 224 -13.83 -22.36 28.19
N LEU A 225 -13.62 -21.67 29.31
CA LEU A 225 -12.66 -20.61 29.46
C LEU A 225 -11.21 -21.09 29.34
N GLU A 226 -10.87 -22.23 29.92
CA GLU A 226 -9.56 -22.88 29.82
C GLU A 226 -9.26 -23.28 28.37
N THR A 227 -10.27 -23.78 27.63
CA THR A 227 -10.11 -24.07 26.20
C THR A 227 -9.79 -22.82 25.40
N ARG A 228 -10.50 -21.73 25.68
CA ARG A 228 -10.23 -20.42 25.02
C ARG A 228 -8.89 -19.84 25.45
N ALA A 229 -8.49 -19.98 26.71
CA ALA A 229 -7.17 -19.56 27.17
C ALA A 229 -6.04 -20.31 26.46
N ALA A 230 -6.20 -21.63 26.31
CA ALA A 230 -5.26 -22.45 25.53
C ALA A 230 -5.16 -22.01 24.06
N GLN A 231 -6.29 -21.65 23.42
CA GLN A 231 -6.30 -21.08 22.06
C GLN A 231 -5.49 -19.78 21.99
N THR A 232 -5.74 -18.83 22.89
CA THR A 232 -5.01 -17.55 22.89
C THR A 232 -3.52 -17.73 23.14
N GLN A 233 -3.15 -18.75 23.92
CA GLN A 233 -1.74 -19.06 24.20
C GLN A 233 -1.04 -19.72 23.00
N VAL A 234 -1.75 -20.54 22.24
CA VAL A 234 -1.26 -21.10 20.96
C VAL A 234 -1.06 -19.97 19.97
N ASP A 235 -2.06 -19.08 19.79
CA ASP A 235 -1.98 -17.91 18.90
C ASP A 235 -0.81 -16.96 19.26
N ALA A 236 -0.48 -16.85 20.56
CA ALA A 236 0.65 -16.05 21.03
C ALA A 236 2.01 -16.65 20.70
N ASN A 237 2.11 -17.98 20.68
CA ASN A 237 3.39 -18.69 20.51
C ASN A 237 3.61 -19.19 19.08
N GLU A 238 2.63 -19.06 18.20
CA GLU A 238 2.68 -19.62 16.85
C GLU A 238 3.50 -18.74 15.90
N ASN A 239 4.49 -19.38 15.23
CA ASN A 239 5.30 -18.73 14.22
C ASN A 239 4.75 -19.05 12.83
N VAL A 240 3.57 -18.48 12.52
CA VAL A 240 2.88 -18.71 11.25
C VAL A 240 3.21 -17.61 10.26
N SER A 241 3.38 -17.99 8.99
CA SER A 241 3.48 -17.01 7.91
C SER A 241 2.12 -16.41 7.61
N TYR A 242 2.05 -15.08 7.57
CA TYR A 242 0.86 -14.30 7.27
C TYR A 242 0.69 -14.02 5.78
N LYS A 243 1.56 -14.60 4.94
CA LYS A 243 1.55 -14.43 3.50
C LYS A 243 1.99 -15.68 2.77
N PHE A 244 1.57 -15.75 1.53
CA PHE A 244 2.14 -16.62 0.51
C PHE A 244 2.84 -15.74 -0.52
N LEU A 245 4.15 -15.89 -0.69
CA LEU A 245 4.91 -15.16 -1.70
C LEU A 245 4.70 -15.84 -3.07
N LEU A 246 4.07 -15.12 -4.00
CA LEU A 246 3.81 -15.63 -5.34
C LEU A 246 5.04 -15.42 -6.24
N ASP A 247 5.50 -14.18 -6.32
CA ASP A 247 6.65 -13.79 -7.14
C ASP A 247 7.63 -12.95 -6.35
N GLU A 248 8.90 -13.33 -6.39
CA GLU A 248 10.00 -12.52 -5.90
C GLU A 248 10.36 -11.44 -6.92
N ALA A 249 10.74 -10.27 -6.43
CA ALA A 249 11.26 -9.22 -7.29
C ALA A 249 12.63 -9.61 -7.85
N VAL A 250 12.77 -9.47 -9.15
CA VAL A 250 14.03 -9.68 -9.87
C VAL A 250 14.53 -8.32 -10.39
N ALA A 251 15.85 -8.14 -10.41
CA ALA A 251 16.47 -6.94 -10.93
C ALA A 251 16.08 -6.74 -12.41
N PRO A 252 15.40 -5.64 -12.77
CA PRO A 252 14.90 -5.44 -14.12
C PRO A 252 16.01 -5.00 -15.07
N ASP A 253 16.08 -5.60 -16.26
CA ASP A 253 17.02 -5.24 -17.32
C ASP A 253 16.64 -3.92 -18.01
N LYS A 254 15.36 -3.52 -17.93
CA LYS A 254 14.84 -2.36 -18.64
C LYS A 254 14.38 -1.28 -17.67
N LYS A 255 14.81 -0.04 -17.96
CA LYS A 255 14.35 1.15 -17.20
C LYS A 255 12.84 1.36 -17.32
N ALA A 256 12.20 1.66 -16.20
CA ALA A 256 10.77 1.99 -16.12
C ALA A 256 10.51 3.49 -16.38
N TYR A 257 11.47 4.37 -15.97
CA TYR A 257 11.36 5.82 -16.08
C TYR A 257 12.72 6.43 -16.50
N PRO A 258 12.74 7.55 -17.26
CA PRO A 258 11.62 8.21 -17.91
C PRO A 258 11.18 7.49 -19.20
N LYS A 259 9.88 7.57 -19.53
CA LYS A 259 9.36 7.15 -20.85
C LYS A 259 9.72 8.23 -21.88
N ARG A 260 10.95 8.21 -22.39
CA ARG A 260 11.54 9.26 -23.23
C ARG A 260 10.66 9.68 -24.40
N ALA A 261 10.05 8.72 -25.10
CA ALA A 261 9.16 9.00 -26.23
C ALA A 261 7.96 9.88 -25.82
N ILE A 262 7.38 9.63 -24.65
CA ILE A 262 6.23 10.41 -24.16
C ILE A 262 6.65 11.84 -23.81
N ILE A 263 7.80 12.02 -23.16
CA ILE A 263 8.31 13.36 -22.80
C ILE A 263 8.58 14.18 -24.06
N VAL A 264 9.22 13.58 -25.06
CA VAL A 264 9.54 14.25 -26.32
C VAL A 264 8.26 14.62 -27.08
N LEU A 265 7.30 13.71 -27.18
CA LEU A 265 6.02 13.98 -27.86
C LEU A 265 5.22 15.09 -27.16
N LEU A 266 5.05 15.01 -25.84
CA LEU A 266 4.31 16.03 -25.09
C LEU A 266 5.02 17.39 -25.11
N GLY A 267 6.34 17.43 -24.99
CA GLY A 267 7.12 18.65 -25.04
C GLY A 267 7.04 19.35 -26.40
N SER A 268 7.20 18.59 -27.50
CA SER A 268 7.11 19.15 -28.84
C SER A 268 5.68 19.59 -29.18
N PHE A 269 4.67 18.80 -28.85
CA PHE A 269 3.26 19.14 -29.06
C PHE A 269 2.84 20.39 -28.26
N GLY A 270 3.22 20.47 -26.99
CA GLY A 270 2.94 21.62 -26.15
C GLY A 270 3.57 22.92 -26.69
N ALA A 271 4.81 22.86 -27.16
CA ALA A 271 5.48 24.00 -27.76
C ALA A 271 4.79 24.51 -29.05
N VAL A 272 4.33 23.60 -29.90
CA VAL A 272 3.56 23.95 -31.11
C VAL A 272 2.23 24.61 -30.75
N VAL A 273 1.49 24.05 -29.79
CA VAL A 273 0.21 24.63 -29.33
C VAL A 273 0.44 26.03 -28.74
N MET A 274 1.45 26.22 -27.92
CA MET A 274 1.81 27.53 -27.37
C MET A 274 2.20 28.53 -28.46
N CYS A 275 2.93 28.11 -29.49
CA CYS A 275 3.26 28.94 -30.63
C CYS A 275 2.00 29.38 -31.41
N ILE A 276 1.06 28.46 -31.66
CA ILE A 276 -0.20 28.80 -32.35
C ILE A 276 -0.99 29.82 -31.53
N LEU A 277 -1.11 29.65 -30.22
CA LEU A 277 -1.80 30.59 -29.35
C LEU A 277 -1.15 31.98 -29.38
N ALA A 278 0.18 32.03 -29.31
CA ALA A 278 0.92 33.29 -29.39
C ALA A 278 0.69 34.01 -30.74
N LEU A 279 0.71 33.27 -31.85
CA LEU A 279 0.43 33.83 -33.17
C LEU A 279 -0.99 34.36 -33.33
N LEU A 280 -1.99 33.68 -32.72
CA LEU A 280 -3.37 34.14 -32.71
C LEU A 280 -3.54 35.42 -31.90
N ILE A 281 -2.87 35.56 -30.77
CA ILE A 281 -2.90 36.78 -29.95
C ILE A 281 -2.24 37.94 -30.71
N VAL A 282 -1.05 37.74 -31.25
CA VAL A 282 -0.34 38.77 -32.04
C VAL A 282 -1.15 39.18 -33.27
N GLY A 283 -1.81 38.22 -33.95
CA GLY A 283 -2.68 38.48 -35.08
C GLY A 283 -3.91 39.33 -34.75
N ARG A 284 -4.50 39.14 -33.53
CA ARG A 284 -5.60 39.97 -33.05
C ARG A 284 -5.15 41.39 -32.70
N VAL A 285 -4.06 41.52 -31.94
CA VAL A 285 -3.52 42.85 -31.56
C VAL A 285 -3.17 43.69 -32.79
N LYS A 286 -2.52 43.13 -33.83
CA LYS A 286 -2.25 43.83 -35.06
C LYS A 286 -3.51 44.24 -35.84
N LYS A 287 -4.60 43.54 -35.70
CA LYS A 287 -5.85 43.89 -36.37
C LYS A 287 -6.57 45.07 -35.66
N GLU A 288 -6.38 45.21 -34.34
CA GLU A 288 -6.90 46.35 -33.57
C GLU A 288 -6.08 47.64 -33.76
N GLU A 289 -4.76 47.55 -34.04
CA GLU A 289 -3.95 48.72 -34.30
C GLU A 289 -4.11 49.28 -35.73
N THR A 290 -4.81 48.56 -36.62
CA THR A 290 -5.00 48.98 -38.04
C THR A 290 -6.42 49.52 -38.31
N ILE A 291 -7.26 49.60 -37.30
CA ILE A 291 -8.61 50.23 -37.32
C ILE A 291 -8.56 51.56 -36.61
#